data_dc58a1e6f67a63a298b970c4bda82971
#
_entry.id   dc58a1e6f67a63a298b970c4bda82971
#
_cell.length_a   1.000
_cell.length_b   1.000
_cell.length_c   1.000
_cell.angle_alpha   90.00
_cell.angle_beta   90.00
_cell.angle_gamma   90.00
#
_symmetry.space_group_name_H-M   'P 1'
#
loop_
_entity.id
_entity.type
_entity.pdbx_description
1 polymer ?
#
loop_
_entity_poly.entity_id
_entity_poly.type
_entity_poly.pdbx_seq_one_letter_code
_entity_poly.pdbx_strand_id
1 'polypeptide(L)'
;MSKYKVSVIIPVYGVEKYIGKCLDSLVNQTLKDIEIIVVNDGTKDNSQKIIDKYAKKYKNIKALIKENGGQGSARNYGLEHATGEYIGYVDGDDYVEYDMYEKLYNKAKENDLDVVICGNYNVSEDYKNKTTDLEFTKFDDNFINALLGKKAVWNKIYKRNIIGKTTFRSKVWYEDFDFSIKVLTNAKKIDYVNEPLYDYLIREGSTMNNSNVDRNLEILLAFDEIIKNKKYDKYREIIEFLAIDHIYISTIVRIIKANVSKDKKKEVIDKLINYMNNNFPNYEKNKYINSLSKNRKIIYNLIKNKKYKTIKLIFKIKKG
;
A
#
# COMPACT_ATOMS: atom_id res chain seq x y z
N MET A 1 16.85 -18.20 17.65
CA MET A 1 16.63 -18.04 16.19
C MET A 1 15.13 -18.05 15.94
N SER A 2 14.64 -17.30 14.97
CA SER A 2 13.23 -17.33 14.55
C SER A 2 12.89 -18.72 14.00
N LYS A 3 11.69 -19.25 14.35
CA LYS A 3 11.21 -20.54 13.84
C LYS A 3 10.89 -20.47 12.34
N TYR A 4 10.43 -19.31 11.87
CA TYR A 4 10.06 -19.09 10.48
C TYR A 4 10.95 -18.02 9.84
N LYS A 5 11.20 -18.15 8.55
CA LYS A 5 11.91 -17.17 7.73
C LYS A 5 11.06 -15.94 7.48
N VAL A 6 9.79 -16.17 7.12
CA VAL A 6 8.82 -15.08 6.84
C VAL A 6 7.51 -15.40 7.55
N SER A 7 6.93 -14.37 8.22
CA SER A 7 5.52 -14.36 8.63
C SER A 7 4.72 -13.50 7.65
N VAL A 8 3.70 -14.09 7.03
CA VAL A 8 2.80 -13.40 6.11
C VAL A 8 1.49 -13.11 6.81
N ILE A 9 1.10 -11.85 6.90
CA ILE A 9 -0.09 -11.37 7.60
C ILE A 9 -1.16 -11.01 6.59
N ILE A 10 -2.38 -11.58 6.78
CA ILE A 10 -3.52 -11.43 5.87
C ILE A 10 -4.71 -10.88 6.66
N PRO A 11 -5.06 -9.58 6.51
CA PRO A 11 -6.30 -9.04 7.04
C PRO A 11 -7.49 -9.53 6.20
N VAL A 12 -8.56 -9.97 6.86
CA VAL A 12 -9.73 -10.54 6.18
C VAL A 12 -11.01 -9.88 6.65
N TYR A 13 -11.75 -9.28 5.69
CA TYR A 13 -13.08 -8.75 5.90
C TYR A 13 -13.85 -8.69 4.57
N GLY A 14 -14.95 -9.43 4.42
CA GLY A 14 -15.82 -9.41 3.24
C GLY A 14 -15.17 -9.95 1.97
N VAL A 15 -14.35 -11.01 2.06
CA VAL A 15 -13.55 -11.55 0.93
C VAL A 15 -13.78 -13.05 0.69
N GLU A 16 -14.95 -13.58 1.03
CA GLU A 16 -15.26 -15.03 0.90
C GLU A 16 -15.02 -15.58 -0.52
N LYS A 17 -15.18 -14.75 -1.55
CA LYS A 17 -14.97 -15.13 -2.95
C LYS A 17 -13.49 -15.29 -3.32
N TYR A 18 -12.60 -14.67 -2.58
CA TYR A 18 -11.19 -14.50 -2.97
C TYR A 18 -10.22 -15.20 -2.02
N ILE A 19 -10.53 -15.26 -0.72
CA ILE A 19 -9.64 -15.75 0.33
C ILE A 19 -9.12 -17.18 0.07
N GLY A 20 -9.90 -18.04 -0.59
CA GLY A 20 -9.46 -19.38 -0.97
C GLY A 20 -8.25 -19.34 -1.90
N LYS A 21 -8.29 -18.51 -2.96
CA LYS A 21 -7.18 -18.33 -3.91
C LYS A 21 -5.96 -17.69 -3.25
N CYS A 22 -6.18 -16.70 -2.38
CA CYS A 22 -5.12 -16.09 -1.58
C CYS A 22 -4.37 -17.16 -0.76
N LEU A 23 -5.10 -17.97 0.00
CA LEU A 23 -4.51 -19.02 0.83
C LEU A 23 -3.82 -20.11 0.00
N ASP A 24 -4.40 -20.50 -1.15
CA ASP A 24 -3.78 -21.47 -2.07
C ASP A 24 -2.41 -20.98 -2.54
N SER A 25 -2.27 -19.70 -2.90
CA SER A 25 -1.00 -19.13 -3.35
C SER A 25 0.08 -19.13 -2.25
N LEU A 26 -0.33 -19.04 -0.99
CA LEU A 26 0.57 -18.99 0.15
C LEU A 26 0.97 -20.37 0.68
N VAL A 27 0.05 -21.34 0.70
CA VAL A 27 0.39 -22.72 1.15
C VAL A 27 1.25 -23.46 0.13
N ASN A 28 1.23 -23.03 -1.13
CA ASN A 28 2.04 -23.59 -2.21
C ASN A 28 3.35 -22.83 -2.46
N GLN A 29 3.75 -21.91 -1.58
CA GLN A 29 5.05 -21.23 -1.71
C GLN A 29 6.21 -22.22 -1.75
N THR A 30 7.23 -21.91 -2.58
CA THR A 30 8.49 -22.67 -2.63
C THR A 30 9.27 -22.53 -1.34
N LEU A 31 9.24 -21.37 -0.67
CA LEU A 31 9.79 -21.18 0.67
C LEU A 31 8.97 -21.96 1.71
N LYS A 32 9.58 -23.00 2.32
CA LYS A 32 8.84 -23.89 3.25
C LYS A 32 8.72 -23.35 4.68
N ASP A 33 9.70 -22.57 5.14
CA ASP A 33 9.71 -22.00 6.50
C ASP A 33 8.91 -20.68 6.57
N ILE A 34 7.66 -20.74 6.12
CA ILE A 34 6.74 -19.61 6.08
C ILE A 34 5.60 -19.81 7.10
N GLU A 35 5.28 -18.77 7.87
CA GLU A 35 4.13 -18.68 8.78
C GLU A 35 3.05 -17.81 8.13
N ILE A 36 1.83 -18.29 8.10
CA ILE A 36 0.69 -17.61 7.49
C ILE A 36 -0.28 -17.22 8.59
N ILE A 37 -0.43 -15.93 8.86
CA ILE A 37 -1.26 -15.40 9.94
C ILE A 37 -2.48 -14.73 9.32
N VAL A 38 -3.61 -15.40 9.39
CA VAL A 38 -4.87 -14.93 8.84
C VAL A 38 -5.70 -14.29 9.93
N VAL A 39 -5.99 -13.01 9.80
CA VAL A 39 -6.72 -12.24 10.81
C VAL A 39 -8.11 -11.90 10.30
N ASN A 40 -9.12 -12.60 10.78
CA ASN A 40 -10.51 -12.23 10.57
C ASN A 40 -10.85 -10.98 11.41
N ASP A 41 -11.11 -9.88 10.74
CA ASP A 41 -11.48 -8.59 11.34
C ASP A 41 -13.01 -8.46 11.53
N GLY A 42 -13.63 -9.50 12.10
CA GLY A 42 -15.08 -9.53 12.39
C GLY A 42 -15.94 -9.60 11.14
N THR A 43 -15.52 -10.34 10.11
CA THR A 43 -16.30 -10.52 8.88
C THR A 43 -17.62 -11.23 9.15
N LYS A 44 -18.65 -10.88 8.36
CA LYS A 44 -20.00 -11.50 8.48
C LYS A 44 -20.27 -12.52 7.38
N ASP A 45 -19.40 -12.63 6.40
CA ASP A 45 -19.48 -13.60 5.29
C ASP A 45 -18.89 -14.97 5.67
N ASN A 46 -18.78 -15.88 4.71
CA ASN A 46 -18.24 -17.22 4.95
C ASN A 46 -16.71 -17.31 4.95
N SER A 47 -15.98 -16.18 4.92
CA SER A 47 -14.52 -16.20 4.93
C SER A 47 -13.94 -17.02 6.09
N GLN A 48 -14.54 -16.93 7.31
CA GLN A 48 -14.06 -17.70 8.47
C GLN A 48 -14.14 -19.22 8.25
N LYS A 49 -15.20 -19.72 7.63
CA LYS A 49 -15.32 -21.16 7.34
C LYS A 49 -14.24 -21.67 6.41
N ILE A 50 -13.83 -20.81 5.45
CA ILE A 50 -12.75 -21.13 4.52
C ILE A 50 -11.42 -21.12 5.27
N ILE A 51 -11.15 -20.12 6.09
CA ILE A 51 -9.94 -20.01 6.92
C ILE A 51 -9.80 -21.24 7.82
N ASP A 52 -10.85 -21.66 8.51
CA ASP A 52 -10.84 -22.83 9.41
C ASP A 52 -10.51 -24.12 8.68
N LYS A 53 -11.03 -24.29 7.44
CA LYS A 53 -10.69 -25.43 6.58
C LYS A 53 -9.20 -25.49 6.27
N TYR A 54 -8.59 -24.34 5.94
CA TYR A 54 -7.16 -24.27 5.64
C TYR A 54 -6.32 -24.46 6.91
N ALA A 55 -6.66 -23.82 8.01
CA ALA A 55 -5.95 -23.93 9.28
C ALA A 55 -5.95 -25.38 9.83
N LYS A 56 -7.06 -26.11 9.60
CA LYS A 56 -7.13 -27.56 9.95
C LYS A 56 -6.20 -28.41 9.09
N LYS A 57 -6.01 -28.04 7.81
CA LYS A 57 -5.18 -28.80 6.85
C LYS A 57 -3.69 -28.47 6.95
N TYR A 58 -3.35 -27.19 7.20
CA TYR A 58 -1.99 -26.67 7.12
C TYR A 58 -1.50 -26.14 8.47
N LYS A 59 -0.52 -26.80 9.08
CA LYS A 59 -0.02 -26.48 10.43
C LYS A 59 0.71 -25.15 10.56
N ASN A 60 1.13 -24.56 9.43
CA ASN A 60 1.80 -23.27 9.36
C ASN A 60 0.80 -22.09 9.21
N ILE A 61 -0.51 -22.37 9.16
CA ILE A 61 -1.57 -21.37 9.18
C ILE A 61 -2.03 -21.12 10.62
N LYS A 62 -2.00 -19.87 11.03
CA LYS A 62 -2.53 -19.36 12.30
C LYS A 62 -3.77 -18.52 12.02
N ALA A 63 -4.95 -19.04 12.34
CA ALA A 63 -6.21 -18.34 12.23
C ALA A 63 -6.48 -17.53 13.49
N LEU A 64 -6.69 -16.22 13.36
CA LEU A 64 -7.00 -15.30 14.44
C LEU A 64 -8.33 -14.60 14.14
N ILE A 65 -9.09 -14.31 15.19
CA ILE A 65 -10.37 -13.59 15.09
C ILE A 65 -10.34 -12.42 16.05
N LYS A 66 -10.82 -11.27 15.60
CA LYS A 66 -11.01 -10.08 16.44
C LYS A 66 -12.26 -9.30 16.04
N GLU A 67 -12.71 -8.41 16.90
CA GLU A 67 -13.74 -7.43 16.56
C GLU A 67 -13.26 -6.49 15.45
N ASN A 68 -14.18 -6.06 14.58
CA ASN A 68 -13.85 -5.19 13.45
C ASN A 68 -13.19 -3.88 13.93
N GLY A 69 -11.97 -3.69 13.49
CA GLY A 69 -11.16 -2.51 13.76
C GLY A 69 -10.56 -1.88 12.50
N GLY A 70 -10.88 -2.44 11.33
CA GLY A 70 -10.33 -2.05 10.03
C GLY A 70 -9.00 -2.73 9.74
N GLN A 71 -8.59 -2.66 8.47
CA GLN A 71 -7.45 -3.36 7.90
C GLN A 71 -6.14 -3.10 8.68
N GLY A 72 -5.88 -1.85 9.08
CA GLY A 72 -4.70 -1.50 9.88
C GLY A 72 -4.69 -2.20 11.24
N SER A 73 -5.85 -2.26 11.92
CA SER A 73 -6.00 -2.98 13.20
C SER A 73 -5.76 -4.49 13.06
N ALA A 74 -6.26 -5.08 11.97
CA ALA A 74 -6.04 -6.50 11.68
C ALA A 74 -4.56 -6.80 11.41
N ARG A 75 -3.88 -5.94 10.63
CA ARG A 75 -2.43 -6.08 10.40
C ARG A 75 -1.62 -5.93 11.68
N ASN A 76 -1.96 -5.01 12.58
CA ASN A 76 -1.32 -4.86 13.89
C ASN A 76 -1.48 -6.13 14.72
N TYR A 77 -2.70 -6.65 14.80
CA TYR A 77 -2.98 -7.87 15.57
C TYR A 77 -2.21 -9.08 15.01
N GLY A 78 -2.11 -9.19 13.68
CA GLY A 78 -1.26 -10.20 13.04
C GLY A 78 0.23 -10.02 13.36
N LEU A 79 0.71 -8.77 13.37
CA LEU A 79 2.12 -8.44 13.66
C LEU A 79 2.51 -8.82 15.10
N GLU A 80 1.64 -8.63 16.08
CA GLU A 80 1.84 -9.06 17.49
C GLU A 80 2.06 -10.57 17.61
N HIS A 81 1.48 -11.34 16.68
CA HIS A 81 1.56 -12.80 16.67
C HIS A 81 2.62 -13.36 15.72
N ALA A 82 3.31 -12.50 14.97
CA ALA A 82 4.32 -12.91 14.01
C ALA A 82 5.65 -13.27 14.68
N THR A 83 6.24 -14.39 14.24
CA THR A 83 7.50 -14.91 14.80
C THR A 83 8.62 -15.01 13.78
N GLY A 84 8.33 -14.74 12.50
CA GLY A 84 9.27 -14.78 11.39
C GLY A 84 10.40 -13.75 11.50
N GLU A 85 11.50 -14.04 10.83
CA GLU A 85 12.64 -13.11 10.72
C GLU A 85 12.24 -11.87 9.91
N TYR A 86 11.49 -12.09 8.84
CA TYR A 86 10.89 -11.05 8.00
C TYR A 86 9.37 -11.09 8.09
N ILE A 87 8.74 -9.95 7.84
CA ILE A 87 7.29 -9.77 7.79
C ILE A 87 6.87 -9.42 6.36
N GLY A 88 5.91 -10.14 5.83
CA GLY A 88 5.18 -9.82 4.60
C GLY A 88 3.71 -9.57 4.89
N TYR A 89 3.02 -8.90 3.99
CA TYR A 89 1.59 -8.66 4.04
C TYR A 89 0.96 -9.09 2.71
N VAL A 90 -0.25 -9.64 2.76
CA VAL A 90 -1.06 -9.94 1.57
C VAL A 90 -2.50 -9.54 1.87
N ASP A 91 -3.14 -8.81 0.98
CA ASP A 91 -4.56 -8.49 1.14
C ASP A 91 -5.41 -9.71 0.78
N GLY A 92 -6.49 -9.96 1.54
CA GLY A 92 -7.25 -11.22 1.45
C GLY A 92 -8.01 -11.44 0.14
N ASP A 93 -8.06 -10.42 -0.73
CA ASP A 93 -8.63 -10.47 -2.08
C ASP A 93 -7.57 -10.63 -3.18
N ASP A 94 -6.27 -10.57 -2.83
CA ASP A 94 -5.13 -10.72 -3.73
C ASP A 94 -4.50 -12.12 -3.62
N TYR A 95 -3.48 -12.39 -4.43
CA TYR A 95 -2.67 -13.61 -4.36
C TYR A 95 -1.23 -13.32 -4.83
N VAL A 96 -0.35 -14.32 -4.72
CA VAL A 96 1.08 -14.13 -5.00
C VAL A 96 1.61 -15.27 -5.88
N GLU A 97 2.68 -14.99 -6.64
CA GLU A 97 3.42 -16.03 -7.38
C GLU A 97 4.10 -16.99 -6.39
N TYR A 98 4.24 -18.31 -6.76
CA TYR A 98 4.67 -19.31 -5.76
C TYR A 98 6.11 -19.19 -5.32
N ASP A 99 6.94 -18.44 -5.98
CA ASP A 99 8.34 -18.22 -5.67
C ASP A 99 8.60 -16.82 -5.08
N MET A 100 7.54 -16.03 -4.83
CA MET A 100 7.66 -14.67 -4.33
C MET A 100 8.49 -14.62 -3.06
N TYR A 101 8.06 -15.34 -2.02
CA TYR A 101 8.72 -15.25 -0.71
C TYR A 101 10.11 -15.89 -0.71
N GLU A 102 10.37 -16.89 -1.53
CA GLU A 102 11.70 -17.48 -1.69
C GLU A 102 12.67 -16.48 -2.34
N LYS A 103 12.28 -15.84 -3.43
CA LYS A 103 13.08 -14.84 -4.12
C LYS A 103 13.39 -13.63 -3.22
N LEU A 104 12.35 -13.11 -2.55
CA LEU A 104 12.52 -11.96 -1.65
C LEU A 104 13.42 -12.31 -0.46
N TYR A 105 13.21 -13.48 0.17
CA TYR A 105 14.00 -13.91 1.32
C TYR A 105 15.45 -14.19 0.96
N ASN A 106 15.73 -14.92 -0.14
CA ASN A 106 17.09 -15.21 -0.58
C ASN A 106 17.84 -13.93 -0.89
N LYS A 107 17.24 -13.00 -1.65
CA LYS A 107 17.81 -11.69 -1.93
C LYS A 107 18.11 -10.92 -0.63
N ALA A 108 17.20 -10.98 0.36
CA ALA A 108 17.39 -10.34 1.65
C ALA A 108 18.58 -10.93 2.42
N LYS A 109 18.75 -12.25 2.41
CA LYS A 109 19.82 -12.94 3.16
C LYS A 109 21.18 -12.78 2.49
N GLU A 110 21.26 -12.88 1.18
CA GLU A 110 22.50 -12.74 0.42
C GLU A 110 23.16 -11.37 0.62
N ASN A 111 22.35 -10.31 0.78
CA ASN A 111 22.83 -8.93 0.85
C ASN A 111 22.63 -8.27 2.22
N ASP A 112 22.15 -9.02 3.23
CA ASP A 112 21.78 -8.53 4.58
C ASP A 112 20.87 -7.29 4.49
N LEU A 113 19.74 -7.42 3.77
CA LEU A 113 18.83 -6.33 3.52
C LEU A 113 17.78 -6.22 4.63
N ASP A 114 17.37 -4.98 4.90
CA ASP A 114 16.27 -4.67 5.81
C ASP A 114 14.90 -4.74 5.12
N VAL A 115 14.85 -4.39 3.82
CA VAL A 115 13.65 -4.43 2.99
C VAL A 115 13.98 -4.93 1.60
N VAL A 116 13.16 -5.83 1.07
CA VAL A 116 13.19 -6.24 -0.34
C VAL A 116 11.82 -5.99 -0.95
N ILE A 117 11.80 -5.37 -2.13
CA ILE A 117 10.61 -4.91 -2.83
C ILE A 117 10.51 -5.63 -4.18
N CYS A 118 9.32 -6.04 -4.59
CA CYS A 118 9.06 -6.56 -5.92
C CYS A 118 7.99 -5.75 -6.67
N GLY A 119 7.86 -5.99 -7.96
CA GLY A 119 6.75 -5.50 -8.76
C GLY A 119 5.45 -6.28 -8.51
N ASN A 120 4.38 -5.88 -9.21
CA ASN A 120 3.11 -6.58 -9.17
C ASN A 120 2.52 -6.72 -10.57
N TYR A 121 1.61 -7.67 -10.71
CA TYR A 121 0.64 -7.69 -11.77
C TYR A 121 -0.65 -6.99 -11.32
N ASN A 122 -1.26 -6.24 -12.21
CA ASN A 122 -2.64 -5.80 -12.08
C ASN A 122 -3.51 -6.82 -12.81
N VAL A 123 -4.40 -7.50 -12.10
CA VAL A 123 -5.22 -8.60 -12.62
C VAL A 123 -6.67 -8.19 -12.65
N SER A 124 -7.36 -8.40 -13.80
CA SER A 124 -8.80 -8.15 -13.89
C SER A 124 -9.61 -9.16 -13.05
N GLU A 125 -10.81 -8.78 -12.60
CA GLU A 125 -11.66 -9.61 -11.74
C GLU A 125 -12.04 -10.96 -12.37
N ASP A 126 -12.11 -11.01 -13.71
CA ASP A 126 -12.34 -12.24 -14.47
C ASP A 126 -11.05 -13.07 -14.71
N TYR A 127 -9.90 -12.60 -14.19
CA TYR A 127 -8.56 -13.20 -14.31
C TYR A 127 -8.03 -13.34 -15.75
N LYS A 128 -8.65 -12.68 -16.75
CA LYS A 128 -8.24 -12.80 -18.15
C LYS A 128 -7.16 -11.82 -18.56
N ASN A 129 -7.10 -10.67 -17.90
CA ASN A 129 -6.12 -9.63 -18.19
C ASN A 129 -5.13 -9.49 -17.02
N LYS A 130 -3.86 -9.53 -17.36
CA LYS A 130 -2.76 -9.38 -16.40
C LYS A 130 -1.74 -8.41 -16.99
N THR A 131 -1.51 -7.29 -16.33
CA THR A 131 -0.56 -6.26 -16.78
C THR A 131 0.51 -6.04 -15.72
N THR A 132 1.76 -5.99 -16.16
CA THR A 132 2.92 -5.79 -15.29
C THR A 132 3.01 -4.34 -14.80
N ASP A 133 3.31 -4.18 -13.53
CA ASP A 133 3.58 -2.90 -12.89
C ASP A 133 4.84 -3.03 -12.00
N LEU A 134 6.00 -2.69 -12.58
CA LEU A 134 7.28 -2.75 -11.87
C LEU A 134 7.46 -1.52 -10.98
N GLU A 135 8.30 -1.68 -9.96
CA GLU A 135 8.58 -0.63 -9.00
C GLU A 135 9.37 0.54 -9.62
N PHE A 136 9.26 1.67 -8.96
CA PHE A 136 9.95 2.88 -9.33
C PHE A 136 11.45 2.77 -8.97
N THR A 137 12.31 2.80 -9.99
CA THR A 137 13.77 2.68 -9.84
C THR A 137 14.49 3.74 -10.70
N LYS A 138 14.11 5.02 -10.54
CA LYS A 138 14.61 6.13 -11.37
C LYS A 138 15.89 6.76 -10.87
N PHE A 139 16.26 6.50 -9.63
CA PHE A 139 17.45 7.07 -8.98
C PHE A 139 18.47 5.96 -8.69
N ASP A 140 19.74 6.32 -8.62
CA ASP A 140 20.83 5.39 -8.22
C ASP A 140 20.79 5.04 -6.73
N ASP A 141 19.85 5.61 -5.98
CA ASP A 141 19.63 5.38 -4.55
C ASP A 141 18.33 4.58 -4.33
N ASN A 142 18.45 3.32 -3.95
CA ASN A 142 17.33 2.43 -3.67
C ASN A 142 16.47 2.91 -2.51
N PHE A 143 17.02 3.63 -1.54
CA PHE A 143 16.26 4.20 -0.45
C PHE A 143 15.33 5.32 -0.94
N ILE A 144 15.85 6.22 -1.79
CA ILE A 144 15.05 7.27 -2.42
C ILE A 144 13.95 6.64 -3.31
N ASN A 145 14.30 5.64 -4.11
CA ASN A 145 13.34 4.91 -4.93
C ASN A 145 12.21 4.31 -4.08
N ALA A 146 12.52 3.66 -2.96
CA ALA A 146 11.55 3.07 -2.06
C ALA A 146 10.63 4.13 -1.42
N LEU A 147 11.19 5.27 -1.01
CA LEU A 147 10.39 6.38 -0.48
C LEU A 147 9.52 7.06 -1.54
N LEU A 148 9.92 7.10 -2.78
CA LEU A 148 9.15 7.69 -3.88
C LEU A 148 8.21 6.69 -4.56
N GLY A 149 8.47 5.39 -4.44
CA GLY A 149 7.67 4.29 -5.01
C GLY A 149 6.34 4.04 -4.31
N LYS A 150 5.73 2.88 -4.52
CA LYS A 150 4.45 2.50 -3.93
C LYS A 150 4.51 2.41 -2.41
N LYS A 151 3.50 2.97 -1.73
CA LYS A 151 3.36 2.90 -0.28
C LYS A 151 2.61 1.64 0.18
N ALA A 152 2.13 0.83 -0.77
CA ALA A 152 1.57 -0.48 -0.46
C ALA A 152 2.55 -1.33 0.36
N VAL A 153 2.03 -2.10 1.29
CA VAL A 153 2.85 -2.96 2.16
C VAL A 153 3.02 -4.37 1.63
N TRP A 154 2.17 -4.77 0.70
CA TRP A 154 2.01 -6.15 0.24
C TRP A 154 3.07 -6.63 -0.77
N ASN A 155 3.78 -5.75 -1.46
CA ASN A 155 4.84 -6.11 -2.41
C ASN A 155 6.26 -6.10 -1.80
N LYS A 156 6.36 -6.33 -0.49
CA LYS A 156 7.61 -6.19 0.26
C LYS A 156 7.73 -7.23 1.36
N ILE A 157 8.97 -7.55 1.72
CA ILE A 157 9.27 -8.10 3.03
C ILE A 157 10.10 -7.12 3.84
N TYR A 158 9.85 -7.07 5.12
CA TYR A 158 10.51 -6.18 6.07
C TYR A 158 11.20 -7.00 7.15
N LYS A 159 12.49 -6.77 7.40
CA LYS A 159 13.17 -7.36 8.56
C LYS A 159 12.43 -6.93 9.83
N ARG A 160 11.97 -7.88 10.63
CA ARG A 160 11.04 -7.61 11.75
C ARG A 160 11.52 -6.53 12.71
N ASN A 161 12.84 -6.46 12.97
CA ASN A 161 13.42 -5.48 13.89
C ASN A 161 13.25 -4.03 13.46
N ILE A 162 13.20 -3.72 12.13
CA ILE A 162 13.03 -2.35 11.65
C ILE A 162 11.60 -1.82 11.78
N ILE A 163 10.63 -2.72 11.87
CA ILE A 163 9.24 -2.34 12.16
C ILE A 163 9.16 -1.79 13.60
N GLY A 164 9.83 -2.47 14.54
CA GLY A 164 9.93 -2.04 15.93
C GLY A 164 8.54 -1.84 16.56
N LYS A 165 8.28 -0.63 17.07
CA LYS A 165 6.99 -0.25 17.66
C LYS A 165 6.05 0.46 16.66
N THR A 166 6.39 0.46 15.38
CA THR A 166 5.55 1.10 14.35
C THR A 166 4.28 0.29 14.15
N THR A 167 3.14 0.94 14.21
CA THR A 167 1.81 0.34 14.01
C THR A 167 1.06 1.05 12.89
N PHE A 168 0.12 0.33 12.29
CA PHE A 168 -0.87 0.92 11.38
C PHE A 168 -1.91 1.71 12.16
N ARG A 169 -2.42 2.80 11.60
CA ARG A 169 -3.59 3.49 12.12
C ARG A 169 -4.85 2.65 11.89
N SER A 170 -5.77 2.67 12.85
CA SER A 170 -7.01 1.90 12.79
C SER A 170 -8.18 2.73 12.27
N LYS A 171 -9.14 2.09 11.58
CA LYS A 171 -10.39 2.67 11.08
C LYS A 171 -10.25 3.88 10.14
N VAL A 172 -9.08 4.07 9.53
CA VAL A 172 -8.79 5.14 8.56
C VAL A 172 -8.35 4.56 7.22
N TRP A 173 -8.51 5.35 6.14
CA TRP A 173 -7.87 5.07 4.86
C TRP A 173 -6.42 5.55 4.88
N TYR A 174 -5.60 5.00 3.98
CA TYR A 174 -4.17 5.33 3.85
C TYR A 174 -3.36 4.95 5.10
N GLU A 175 -3.77 3.90 5.81
CA GLU A 175 -3.03 3.36 6.96
C GLU A 175 -1.68 2.77 6.58
N ASP A 176 -1.55 2.33 5.33
CA ASP A 176 -0.31 1.81 4.73
C ASP A 176 0.69 2.93 4.39
N PHE A 177 0.20 4.13 4.11
CA PHE A 177 1.02 5.24 3.65
C PHE A 177 2.04 5.69 4.71
N ASP A 178 1.57 6.09 5.88
CA ASP A 178 2.46 6.53 6.95
C ASP A 178 3.22 5.37 7.60
N PHE A 179 2.63 4.19 7.68
CA PHE A 179 3.33 2.97 8.12
C PHE A 179 4.55 2.70 7.23
N SER A 180 4.36 2.68 5.90
CA SER A 180 5.46 2.43 4.95
C SER A 180 6.58 3.47 5.09
N ILE A 181 6.28 4.76 5.18
CA ILE A 181 7.28 5.81 5.36
C ILE A 181 8.04 5.62 6.68
N LYS A 182 7.31 5.37 7.78
CA LYS A 182 7.90 5.16 9.09
C LYS A 182 8.86 3.97 9.11
N VAL A 183 8.49 2.85 8.50
CA VAL A 183 9.33 1.64 8.46
C VAL A 183 10.49 1.80 7.50
N LEU A 184 10.26 2.29 6.27
CA LEU A 184 11.32 2.51 5.29
C LEU A 184 12.41 3.46 5.81
N THR A 185 12.05 4.49 6.58
CA THR A 185 13.03 5.42 7.18
C THR A 185 13.83 4.82 8.34
N ASN A 186 13.47 3.63 8.84
CA ASN A 186 14.28 2.85 9.77
C ASN A 186 15.27 1.91 9.06
N ALA A 187 15.03 1.61 7.78
CA ALA A 187 15.87 0.72 7.00
C ALA A 187 17.21 1.38 6.64
N LYS A 188 18.26 0.57 6.62
CA LYS A 188 19.61 0.96 6.18
C LYS A 188 19.91 0.42 4.79
N LYS A 189 19.40 -0.77 4.48
CA LYS A 189 19.66 -1.47 3.22
C LYS A 189 18.35 -1.92 2.58
N ILE A 190 18.08 -1.39 1.40
CA ILE A 190 16.88 -1.71 0.60
C ILE A 190 17.33 -2.14 -0.79
N ASP A 191 16.71 -3.19 -1.33
CA ASP A 191 16.94 -3.61 -2.70
C ASP A 191 15.66 -4.19 -3.33
N TYR A 192 15.72 -4.52 -4.61
CA TYR A 192 14.60 -4.92 -5.44
C TYR A 192 14.80 -6.28 -6.07
N VAL A 193 13.74 -7.07 -6.15
CA VAL A 193 13.56 -8.13 -7.13
C VAL A 193 12.75 -7.55 -8.27
N ASN A 194 13.38 -7.30 -9.42
CA ASN A 194 12.76 -6.64 -10.57
C ASN A 194 11.83 -7.58 -11.36
N GLU A 195 10.94 -8.23 -10.64
CA GLU A 195 9.93 -9.14 -11.16
C GLU A 195 8.57 -8.81 -10.56
N PRO A 196 7.46 -8.98 -11.31
CA PRO A 196 6.10 -8.84 -10.78
C PRO A 196 5.71 -10.14 -10.07
N LEU A 197 5.77 -10.16 -8.74
CA LEU A 197 5.54 -11.36 -7.93
C LEU A 197 4.26 -11.32 -7.09
N TYR A 198 3.57 -10.17 -7.06
CA TYR A 198 2.30 -9.98 -6.37
C TYR A 198 1.18 -9.77 -7.38
N ASP A 199 0.05 -10.43 -7.21
CA ASP A 199 -1.12 -10.33 -8.08
C ASP A 199 -2.22 -9.48 -7.43
N TYR A 200 -2.24 -8.19 -7.79
CA TYR A 200 -3.22 -7.21 -7.31
C TYR A 200 -4.52 -7.33 -8.10
N LEU A 201 -5.62 -7.73 -7.46
CA LEU A 201 -6.92 -7.92 -8.09
C LEU A 201 -7.69 -6.60 -8.21
N ILE A 202 -7.92 -6.15 -9.44
CA ILE A 202 -8.77 -4.99 -9.73
C ILE A 202 -10.23 -5.44 -9.77
N ARG A 203 -11.00 -5.14 -8.72
CA ARG A 203 -12.40 -5.54 -8.58
C ARG A 203 -13.34 -4.38 -8.25
N GLU A 204 -14.62 -4.58 -8.52
CA GLU A 204 -15.65 -3.67 -8.02
C GLU A 204 -15.70 -3.71 -6.48
N GLY A 205 -16.00 -2.56 -5.86
CA GLY A 205 -16.05 -2.45 -4.39
C GLY A 205 -14.69 -2.31 -3.69
N SER A 206 -13.57 -2.29 -4.42
CA SER A 206 -12.27 -1.94 -3.85
C SER A 206 -12.31 -0.54 -3.21
N THR A 207 -11.62 -0.38 -2.07
CA THR A 207 -11.47 0.92 -1.38
C THR A 207 -10.95 2.01 -2.31
N MET A 208 -10.08 1.66 -3.27
CA MET A 208 -9.54 2.57 -4.27
C MET A 208 -10.59 3.15 -5.23
N ASN A 209 -11.70 2.44 -5.43
CA ASN A 209 -12.82 2.85 -6.29
C ASN A 209 -13.94 3.58 -5.54
N ASN A 210 -13.81 3.72 -4.22
CA ASN A 210 -14.83 4.34 -3.39
C ASN A 210 -14.86 5.86 -3.60
N SER A 211 -16.06 6.39 -3.84
CA SER A 211 -16.30 7.81 -4.13
C SER A 211 -16.50 8.68 -2.87
N ASN A 212 -16.25 8.15 -1.68
CA ASN A 212 -16.40 8.92 -0.45
C ASN A 212 -15.34 10.03 -0.37
N VAL A 213 -15.80 11.27 -0.64
CA VAL A 213 -14.91 12.45 -0.76
C VAL A 213 -14.30 12.82 0.59
N ASP A 214 -15.06 12.67 1.69
CA ASP A 214 -14.59 13.06 3.03
C ASP A 214 -13.52 12.09 3.52
N ARG A 215 -13.67 10.79 3.26
CA ARG A 215 -12.64 9.80 3.60
C ARG A 215 -11.33 9.98 2.82
N ASN A 216 -11.37 10.59 1.65
CA ASN A 216 -10.14 10.95 0.94
C ASN A 216 -9.31 12.03 1.65
N LEU A 217 -9.91 12.81 2.57
CA LEU A 217 -9.17 13.75 3.42
C LEU A 217 -8.34 13.04 4.51
N GLU A 218 -8.59 11.77 4.80
CA GLU A 218 -7.84 11.01 5.82
C GLU A 218 -6.36 10.84 5.44
N ILE A 219 -5.99 11.07 4.16
CA ILE A 219 -4.58 11.17 3.72
C ILE A 219 -3.84 12.30 4.47
N LEU A 220 -4.51 13.38 4.82
CA LEU A 220 -3.91 14.50 5.56
C LEU A 220 -3.45 14.06 6.94
N LEU A 221 -4.20 13.15 7.60
CA LEU A 221 -3.82 12.59 8.89
C LEU A 221 -2.50 11.80 8.80
N ALA A 222 -2.28 11.09 7.68
CA ALA A 222 -1.03 10.37 7.45
C ALA A 222 0.16 11.33 7.32
N PHE A 223 -0.02 12.45 6.62
CA PHE A 223 1.01 13.47 6.51
C PHE A 223 1.24 14.20 7.84
N ASP A 224 0.19 14.50 8.60
CA ASP A 224 0.32 15.15 9.92
C ASP A 224 1.18 14.32 10.88
N GLU A 225 1.01 12.99 10.89
CA GLU A 225 1.83 12.08 11.69
C GLU A 225 3.32 12.13 11.33
N ILE A 226 3.62 12.36 10.05
CA ILE A 226 4.99 12.40 9.53
C ILE A 226 5.60 13.78 9.79
N ILE A 227 4.92 14.87 9.39
CA ILE A 227 5.50 16.22 9.42
C ILE A 227 5.66 16.79 10.84
N LYS A 228 4.87 16.31 11.82
CA LYS A 228 4.99 16.71 13.23
C LYS A 228 6.21 16.07 13.93
N ASN A 229 6.77 15.01 13.37
CA ASN A 229 7.87 14.28 13.98
C ASN A 229 9.22 14.70 13.37
N LYS A 230 10.02 15.43 14.16
CA LYS A 230 11.36 15.93 13.78
C LYS A 230 12.31 14.87 13.21
N LYS A 231 12.10 13.58 13.54
CA LYS A 231 12.86 12.47 12.96
C LYS A 231 12.84 12.48 11.43
N TYR A 232 11.78 13.00 10.81
CA TYR A 232 11.59 12.99 9.37
C TYR A 232 12.02 14.29 8.69
N ASP A 233 12.52 15.29 9.43
CA ASP A 233 12.94 16.60 8.86
C ASP A 233 14.01 16.44 7.76
N LYS A 234 14.94 15.50 7.91
CA LYS A 234 15.95 15.18 6.90
C LYS A 234 15.37 14.66 5.58
N TYR A 235 14.11 14.21 5.58
CA TYR A 235 13.40 13.74 4.40
C TYR A 235 12.34 14.74 3.91
N ARG A 236 12.36 15.97 4.43
CA ARG A 236 11.33 16.99 4.18
C ARG A 236 11.03 17.18 2.70
N GLU A 237 12.05 17.24 1.87
CA GLU A 237 11.91 17.45 0.43
C GLU A 237 11.22 16.26 -0.27
N ILE A 238 11.52 15.03 0.17
CA ILE A 238 10.85 13.81 -0.34
C ILE A 238 9.40 13.79 0.15
N ILE A 239 9.15 14.10 1.41
CA ILE A 239 7.79 14.15 2.00
C ILE A 239 6.94 15.21 1.29
N GLU A 240 7.50 16.36 0.99
CA GLU A 240 6.85 17.41 0.20
C GLU A 240 6.49 16.89 -1.20
N PHE A 241 7.38 16.18 -1.88
CA PHE A 241 7.07 15.57 -3.16
C PHE A 241 5.97 14.51 -3.06
N LEU A 242 5.98 13.68 -2.03
CA LEU A 242 4.88 12.75 -1.76
C LEU A 242 3.56 13.47 -1.54
N ALA A 243 3.56 14.62 -0.87
CA ALA A 243 2.37 15.46 -0.73
C ALA A 243 1.89 16.01 -2.09
N ILE A 244 2.81 16.43 -2.97
CA ILE A 244 2.45 16.80 -4.35
C ILE A 244 1.79 15.63 -5.07
N ASP A 245 2.38 14.44 -4.99
CA ASP A 245 1.90 13.29 -5.74
C ASP A 245 0.57 12.73 -5.19
N HIS A 246 0.45 12.60 -3.88
CA HIS A 246 -0.70 11.96 -3.24
C HIS A 246 -1.82 12.94 -2.89
N ILE A 247 -1.53 14.12 -2.31
CA ILE A 247 -2.54 15.11 -1.95
C ILE A 247 -2.93 15.94 -3.18
N TYR A 248 -1.95 16.63 -3.77
CA TYR A 248 -2.21 17.63 -4.80
C TYR A 248 -2.65 17.01 -6.12
N ILE A 249 -2.04 15.90 -6.57
CA ILE A 249 -2.38 15.26 -7.84
C ILE A 249 -3.45 14.18 -7.64
N SER A 250 -3.13 13.10 -6.91
CA SER A 250 -3.97 11.91 -6.87
C SER A 250 -5.32 12.15 -6.20
N THR A 251 -5.32 12.77 -5.01
CA THR A 251 -6.57 13.02 -4.27
C THR A 251 -7.44 14.04 -4.97
N ILE A 252 -6.88 15.16 -5.48
CA ILE A 252 -7.67 16.15 -6.23
C ILE A 252 -8.32 15.51 -7.48
N VAL A 253 -7.60 14.65 -8.20
CA VAL A 253 -8.18 13.91 -9.35
C VAL A 253 -9.33 13.01 -8.91
N ARG A 254 -9.20 12.30 -7.79
CA ARG A 254 -10.31 11.48 -7.24
C ARG A 254 -11.55 12.34 -6.93
N ILE A 255 -11.36 13.49 -6.27
CA ILE A 255 -12.45 14.43 -5.96
C ILE A 255 -13.11 14.96 -7.24
N ILE A 256 -12.34 15.33 -8.25
CA ILE A 256 -12.87 15.78 -9.55
C ILE A 256 -13.77 14.70 -10.20
N LYS A 257 -13.37 13.43 -10.09
CA LYS A 257 -14.07 12.27 -10.66
C LYS A 257 -15.28 11.84 -9.83
N ALA A 258 -15.32 12.13 -8.54
CA ALA A 258 -16.38 11.70 -7.63
C ALA A 258 -17.77 12.21 -8.08
N ASN A 259 -18.81 11.45 -7.75
CA ASN A 259 -20.20 11.81 -8.06
C ASN A 259 -20.83 12.59 -6.89
N VAL A 260 -20.39 13.82 -6.69
CA VAL A 260 -20.92 14.76 -5.68
C VAL A 260 -21.11 16.15 -6.27
N SER A 261 -21.78 17.04 -5.55
CA SER A 261 -22.06 18.42 -6.00
C SER A 261 -20.76 19.20 -6.32
N LYS A 262 -20.89 20.23 -7.16
CA LYS A 262 -19.75 21.10 -7.50
C LYS A 262 -19.21 21.82 -6.27
N ASP A 263 -20.10 22.25 -5.36
CA ASP A 263 -19.74 22.98 -4.15
C ASP A 263 -18.97 22.07 -3.19
N LYS A 264 -19.41 20.82 -3.00
CA LYS A 264 -18.66 19.84 -2.20
C LYS A 264 -17.27 19.54 -2.77
N LYS A 265 -17.16 19.42 -4.11
CA LYS A 265 -15.83 19.26 -4.74
C LYS A 265 -14.93 20.46 -4.47
N LYS A 266 -15.46 21.66 -4.64
CA LYS A 266 -14.72 22.90 -4.40
C LYS A 266 -14.24 22.97 -2.96
N GLU A 267 -15.15 22.77 -1.99
CA GLU A 267 -14.81 22.74 -0.55
C GLU A 267 -13.62 21.81 -0.26
N VAL A 268 -13.71 20.57 -0.73
CA VAL A 268 -12.68 19.57 -0.45
C VAL A 268 -11.36 19.87 -1.16
N ILE A 269 -11.40 20.33 -2.42
CA ILE A 269 -10.19 20.73 -3.16
C ILE A 269 -9.53 21.93 -2.49
N ASP A 270 -10.30 22.94 -2.04
CA ASP A 270 -9.77 24.10 -1.34
C ASP A 270 -9.09 23.69 -0.02
N LYS A 271 -9.66 22.73 0.75
CA LYS A 271 -9.01 22.15 1.94
C LYS A 271 -7.66 21.52 1.62
N LEU A 272 -7.58 20.72 0.54
CA LEU A 272 -6.33 20.06 0.12
C LEU A 272 -5.27 21.10 -0.31
N ILE A 273 -5.65 22.10 -1.09
CA ILE A 273 -4.74 23.18 -1.53
C ILE A 273 -4.26 24.01 -0.33
N ASN A 274 -5.15 24.37 0.59
CA ASN A 274 -4.79 25.10 1.80
C ASN A 274 -3.83 24.29 2.67
N TYR A 275 -4.04 22.97 2.79
CA TYR A 275 -3.12 22.11 3.50
C TYR A 275 -1.71 22.14 2.87
N MET A 276 -1.63 22.05 1.54
CA MET A 276 -0.34 22.16 0.81
C MET A 276 0.34 23.50 1.07
N ASN A 277 -0.38 24.60 0.95
CA ASN A 277 0.18 25.95 1.14
C ASN A 277 0.69 26.17 2.57
N ASN A 278 -0.03 25.65 3.58
CA ASN A 278 0.34 25.84 4.98
C ASN A 278 1.53 24.98 5.41
N ASN A 279 1.60 23.74 4.93
CA ASN A 279 2.62 22.76 5.36
C ASN A 279 3.83 22.69 4.45
N PHE A 280 3.68 23.05 3.17
CA PHE A 280 4.70 22.96 2.12
C PHE A 280 4.71 24.21 1.22
N PRO A 281 4.97 25.41 1.76
CA PRO A 281 4.76 26.70 1.05
C PRO A 281 5.58 26.84 -0.24
N ASN A 282 6.67 26.09 -0.39
CA ASN A 282 7.56 26.12 -1.56
C ASN A 282 7.43 24.87 -2.45
N TYR A 283 6.37 24.06 -2.30
CA TYR A 283 6.22 22.78 -2.99
C TYR A 283 6.36 22.88 -4.52
N GLU A 284 6.02 24.02 -5.13
CA GLU A 284 6.17 24.23 -6.56
C GLU A 284 7.62 24.22 -7.06
N LYS A 285 8.60 24.42 -6.16
CA LYS A 285 10.04 24.41 -6.45
C LYS A 285 10.70 23.06 -6.15
N ASN A 286 9.95 22.07 -5.72
CA ASN A 286 10.48 20.77 -5.35
C ASN A 286 11.19 20.10 -6.54
N LYS A 287 12.44 19.68 -6.35
CA LYS A 287 13.28 19.11 -7.42
C LYS A 287 12.72 17.82 -8.02
N TYR A 288 12.00 17.03 -7.22
CA TYR A 288 11.45 15.76 -7.65
C TYR A 288 10.22 15.91 -8.58
N ILE A 289 9.65 17.10 -8.76
CA ILE A 289 8.58 17.36 -9.76
C ILE A 289 9.03 16.91 -11.15
N ASN A 290 10.34 17.04 -11.45
CA ASN A 290 10.90 16.60 -12.72
C ASN A 290 10.87 15.08 -12.91
N SER A 291 10.76 14.30 -11.86
CA SER A 291 10.63 12.83 -11.94
C SER A 291 9.19 12.36 -12.21
N LEU A 292 8.18 13.23 -12.09
CA LEU A 292 6.81 12.89 -12.45
C LEU A 292 6.73 12.43 -13.91
N SER A 293 5.88 11.44 -14.18
CA SER A 293 5.58 11.03 -15.56
C SER A 293 4.95 12.17 -16.38
N LYS A 294 5.07 12.12 -17.69
CA LYS A 294 4.49 13.13 -18.60
C LYS A 294 3.01 13.40 -18.29
N ASN A 295 2.22 12.35 -18.09
CA ASN A 295 0.80 12.50 -17.77
C ASN A 295 0.57 13.18 -16.40
N ARG A 296 1.37 12.84 -15.39
CA ARG A 296 1.24 13.47 -14.07
C ARG A 296 1.67 14.94 -14.09
N LYS A 297 2.69 15.31 -14.85
CA LYS A 297 3.07 16.72 -15.09
C LYS A 297 1.93 17.51 -15.74
N ILE A 298 1.25 16.94 -16.74
CA ILE A 298 0.09 17.57 -17.35
C ILE A 298 -1.01 17.81 -16.32
N ILE A 299 -1.36 16.80 -15.51
CA ILE A 299 -2.39 16.92 -14.48
C ILE A 299 -1.99 17.96 -13.41
N TYR A 300 -0.74 17.92 -12.94
CA TYR A 300 -0.20 18.93 -12.02
C TYR A 300 -0.41 20.35 -12.53
N ASN A 301 -0.04 20.63 -13.78
CA ASN A 301 -0.20 21.93 -14.41
C ASN A 301 -1.68 22.33 -14.60
N LEU A 302 -2.54 21.37 -14.92
CA LEU A 302 -3.99 21.63 -15.02
C LEU A 302 -4.61 21.99 -13.67
N ILE A 303 -4.19 21.34 -12.59
CA ILE A 303 -4.63 21.66 -11.23
C ILE A 303 -4.13 23.06 -10.83
N LYS A 304 -2.83 23.34 -11.04
CA LYS A 304 -2.22 24.65 -10.78
C LYS A 304 -2.98 25.79 -11.46
N ASN A 305 -3.42 25.56 -12.70
CA ASN A 305 -4.20 26.54 -13.48
C ASN A 305 -5.73 26.39 -13.26
N LYS A 306 -6.19 25.64 -12.25
CA LYS A 306 -7.62 25.40 -11.90
C LYS A 306 -8.46 24.88 -13.08
N LYS A 307 -7.86 24.21 -14.07
CA LYS A 307 -8.53 23.67 -15.26
C LYS A 307 -9.20 22.30 -14.98
N TYR A 308 -10.03 22.22 -13.95
CA TYR A 308 -10.67 20.97 -13.49
C TYR A 308 -11.61 20.33 -14.50
N LYS A 309 -12.28 21.14 -15.36
CA LYS A 309 -13.13 20.61 -16.43
C LYS A 309 -12.32 19.81 -17.45
N THR A 310 -11.13 20.29 -17.81
CA THR A 310 -10.21 19.59 -18.72
C THR A 310 -9.74 18.26 -18.14
N ILE A 311 -9.41 18.22 -16.85
CA ILE A 311 -9.05 16.97 -16.16
C ILE A 311 -10.22 15.98 -16.25
N LYS A 312 -11.45 16.40 -15.96
CA LYS A 312 -12.64 15.53 -16.06
C LYS A 312 -12.83 14.96 -17.46
N LEU A 313 -12.58 15.76 -18.50
CA LEU A 313 -12.68 15.33 -19.92
C LEU A 313 -11.63 14.27 -20.25
N ILE A 314 -10.36 14.47 -19.89
CA ILE A 314 -9.26 13.51 -20.12
C ILE A 314 -9.60 12.12 -19.56
N PHE A 315 -10.19 12.06 -18.36
CA PHE A 315 -10.57 10.79 -17.75
C PHE A 315 -11.87 10.18 -18.26
N LYS A 316 -12.75 10.97 -18.92
CA LYS A 316 -13.93 10.43 -19.63
C LYS A 316 -13.54 9.71 -20.91
N ILE A 317 -12.62 10.28 -21.68
CA ILE A 317 -12.14 9.71 -22.96
C ILE A 317 -11.40 8.39 -22.74
N LYS A 318 -10.73 8.20 -21.60
CA LYS A 318 -10.02 6.94 -21.29
C LYS A 318 -10.92 5.80 -20.82
N LYS A 319 -12.22 6.03 -20.61
CA LYS A 319 -13.20 5.00 -20.20
C LYS A 319 -14.08 4.51 -21.35
N GLY A 320 -14.03 5.11 -22.51
CA GLY A 320 -14.61 4.66 -23.78
C GLY A 320 -13.52 4.07 -24.69
#